data_52ce7b7c51ac66cbfa2acdc63c0adde1
#
_entry.id   52ce7b7c51ac66cbfa2acdc63c0adde1
#
_cell.length_a   1.000
_cell.length_b   1.000
_cell.length_c   1.000
_cell.angle_alpha   90.00
_cell.angle_beta   90.00
_cell.angle_gamma   90.00
#
_symmetry.space_group_name_H-M   'P 1'
#
loop_
_entity.id
_entity.type
_entity.pdbx_description
1 polymer ?
#
loop_
_entity_poly.entity_id
_entity_poly.type
_entity_poly.pdbx_seq_one_letter_code
_entity_poly.pdbx_strand_id
1 'polypeptide(L)'
;MTRLNGKVAIVTGAGRGIGRATAKLLAAEGAKVAVVSRTAENVNQVVADIQAAGGVALGIVCDIADPDQFPVAVDKVMAAYGRIDILVNNAFDPSAVFSSVIELSAELLQRNLEMGPIAYLRTMQACYPHLKASGEGRVINFASLAGVIGMQGYAPYNMAKEAVRALTRTAAREWGADKITVNNVMPVADTWGTAVDAPAPTNALGRYGSPEEDIAPVVLFLASRDSQFLTGYSLTPDGGQIIDSAR
;
A
#
# COMPACT_ATOMS: atom_id res chain seq x y z
N MET A 1 -25.41 0.57 1.53
CA MET A 1 -24.78 -0.54 0.76
C MET A 1 -23.29 -0.42 0.91
N THR A 2 -22.60 -1.51 1.22
CA THR A 2 -21.15 -1.55 1.32
C THR A 2 -20.51 -1.41 -0.06
N ARG A 3 -19.44 -0.61 -0.17
CA ARG A 3 -18.81 -0.24 -1.47
C ARG A 3 -18.04 -1.39 -2.13
N LEU A 4 -17.65 -2.41 -1.36
CA LEU A 4 -16.78 -3.51 -1.81
C LEU A 4 -17.42 -4.89 -1.66
N ASN A 5 -18.76 -4.96 -1.60
CA ASN A 5 -19.44 -6.24 -1.45
C ASN A 5 -19.06 -7.23 -2.55
N GLY A 6 -18.65 -8.44 -2.16
CA GLY A 6 -18.21 -9.51 -3.07
C GLY A 6 -16.81 -9.35 -3.66
N LYS A 7 -16.06 -8.29 -3.30
CA LYS A 7 -14.67 -8.07 -3.70
C LYS A 7 -13.69 -8.83 -2.80
N VAL A 8 -12.54 -9.15 -3.36
CA VAL A 8 -11.41 -9.76 -2.64
C VAL A 8 -10.22 -8.83 -2.73
N ALA A 9 -9.67 -8.46 -1.58
CA ALA A 9 -8.52 -7.57 -1.46
C ALA A 9 -7.32 -8.28 -0.81
N ILE A 10 -6.13 -8.08 -1.38
CA ILE A 10 -4.86 -8.41 -0.73
C ILE A 10 -4.26 -7.11 -0.21
N VAL A 11 -3.92 -7.05 1.08
CA VAL A 11 -3.24 -5.89 1.69
C VAL A 11 -1.91 -6.36 2.26
N THR A 12 -0.79 -5.87 1.69
CA THR A 12 0.55 -6.17 2.17
C THR A 12 0.95 -5.22 3.30
N GLY A 13 1.75 -5.70 4.25
CA GLY A 13 2.09 -4.91 5.45
C GLY A 13 0.89 -4.62 6.34
N ALA A 14 -0.14 -5.47 6.29
CA ALA A 14 -1.42 -5.26 6.95
C ALA A 14 -1.41 -5.52 8.47
N GLY A 15 -0.27 -5.92 9.05
CA GLY A 15 -0.18 -6.26 10.48
C GLY A 15 -0.19 -5.04 11.42
N ARG A 16 0.05 -3.82 10.95
CA ARG A 16 0.07 -2.58 11.77
C ARG A 16 -0.16 -1.33 10.93
N GLY A 17 -0.34 -0.19 11.61
CA GLY A 17 -0.39 1.15 11.00
C GLY A 17 -1.40 1.26 9.87
N ILE A 18 -1.02 1.91 8.78
CA ILE A 18 -1.89 2.18 7.63
C ILE A 18 -2.42 0.87 7.00
N GLY A 19 -1.56 -0.15 6.89
CA GLY A 19 -1.98 -1.43 6.31
C GLY A 19 -3.08 -2.11 7.14
N ARG A 20 -2.96 -2.10 8.47
CA ARG A 20 -4.00 -2.61 9.39
C ARG A 20 -5.31 -1.82 9.25
N ALA A 21 -5.22 -0.49 9.30
CA ALA A 21 -6.38 0.38 9.16
C ALA A 21 -7.10 0.17 7.83
N THR A 22 -6.32 0.06 6.73
CA THR A 22 -6.82 -0.26 5.40
C THR A 22 -7.54 -1.60 5.38
N ALA A 23 -6.91 -2.68 5.88
CA ALA A 23 -7.50 -4.01 5.88
C ALA A 23 -8.83 -4.06 6.63
N LYS A 24 -8.89 -3.41 7.81
CA LYS A 24 -10.12 -3.31 8.62
C LYS A 24 -11.21 -2.53 7.90
N LEU A 25 -10.91 -1.41 7.29
CA LEU A 25 -11.88 -0.60 6.57
C LEU A 25 -12.42 -1.30 5.31
N LEU A 26 -11.54 -1.92 4.51
CA LEU A 26 -11.99 -2.67 3.32
C LEU A 26 -12.90 -3.83 3.71
N ALA A 27 -12.61 -4.53 4.82
CA ALA A 27 -13.47 -5.60 5.34
C ALA A 27 -14.82 -5.06 5.85
N ALA A 28 -14.84 -3.94 6.55
CA ALA A 28 -16.08 -3.28 7.01
C ALA A 28 -16.96 -2.83 5.82
N GLU A 29 -16.35 -2.53 4.68
CA GLU A 29 -17.02 -2.18 3.42
C GLU A 29 -17.39 -3.41 2.56
N GLY A 30 -17.29 -4.62 3.12
CA GLY A 30 -17.79 -5.86 2.53
C GLY A 30 -16.78 -6.64 1.69
N ALA A 31 -15.51 -6.25 1.64
CA ALA A 31 -14.48 -7.05 1.00
C ALA A 31 -14.08 -8.25 1.86
N LYS A 32 -13.73 -9.37 1.21
CA LYS A 32 -12.93 -10.43 1.84
C LYS A 32 -11.46 -10.04 1.76
N VAL A 33 -10.76 -9.97 2.89
CA VAL A 33 -9.43 -9.38 2.95
C VAL A 33 -8.37 -10.44 3.28
N ALA A 34 -7.35 -10.56 2.45
CA ALA A 34 -6.11 -11.25 2.79
C ALA A 34 -5.17 -10.27 3.52
N VAL A 35 -4.94 -10.54 4.79
CA VAL A 35 -4.04 -9.79 5.68
C VAL A 35 -2.64 -10.38 5.54
N VAL A 36 -1.77 -9.71 4.79
CA VAL A 36 -0.41 -10.20 4.48
C VAL A 36 0.63 -9.40 5.26
N SER A 37 1.43 -10.07 6.09
CA SER A 37 2.55 -9.46 6.83
C SER A 37 3.55 -10.52 7.28
N ARG A 38 4.77 -10.09 7.67
CA ARG A 38 5.85 -10.99 8.12
C ARG A 38 5.65 -11.58 9.52
N THR A 39 4.92 -10.90 10.37
CA THR A 39 4.77 -11.26 11.79
C THR A 39 3.43 -11.95 12.02
N ALA A 40 3.48 -13.23 12.39
CA ALA A 40 2.28 -14.06 12.59
C ALA A 40 1.33 -13.50 13.64
N GLU A 41 1.87 -13.00 14.78
CA GLU A 41 1.09 -12.42 15.85
C GLU A 41 0.25 -11.23 15.35
N ASN A 42 0.88 -10.29 14.62
CA ASN A 42 0.20 -9.13 14.06
C ASN A 42 -0.87 -9.53 13.03
N VAL A 43 -0.58 -10.53 12.17
CA VAL A 43 -1.54 -11.06 11.21
C VAL A 43 -2.75 -11.63 11.92
N ASN A 44 -2.54 -12.49 12.92
CA ASN A 44 -3.60 -13.13 13.66
C ASN A 44 -4.48 -12.14 14.43
N GLN A 45 -3.85 -11.10 15.02
CA GLN A 45 -4.59 -10.05 15.72
C GLN A 45 -5.52 -9.27 14.78
N VAL A 46 -5.01 -8.88 13.61
CA VAL A 46 -5.82 -8.13 12.61
C VAL A 46 -6.95 -8.99 12.06
N VAL A 47 -6.71 -10.27 11.81
CA VAL A 47 -7.76 -11.22 11.38
C VAL A 47 -8.83 -11.33 12.45
N ALA A 48 -8.44 -11.51 13.71
CA ALA A 48 -9.39 -11.59 14.83
C ALA A 48 -10.21 -10.31 14.97
N ASP A 49 -9.58 -9.13 14.85
CA ASP A 49 -10.27 -7.84 14.89
C ASP A 49 -11.33 -7.72 13.77
N ILE A 50 -10.97 -8.11 12.55
CA ILE A 50 -11.90 -8.06 11.40
C ILE A 50 -13.07 -9.02 11.61
N GLN A 51 -12.80 -10.25 12.06
CA GLN A 51 -13.84 -11.26 12.30
C GLN A 51 -14.76 -10.86 13.45
N ALA A 52 -14.22 -10.29 14.53
CA ALA A 52 -15.01 -9.78 15.65
C ALA A 52 -15.96 -8.64 15.23
N ALA A 53 -15.58 -7.86 14.22
CA ALA A 53 -16.41 -6.83 13.60
C ALA A 53 -17.41 -7.37 12.54
N GLY A 54 -17.47 -8.71 12.35
CA GLY A 54 -18.36 -9.35 11.37
C GLY A 54 -17.83 -9.37 9.94
N GLY A 55 -16.57 -8.98 9.72
CA GLY A 55 -15.89 -9.03 8.40
C GLY A 55 -15.28 -10.40 8.10
N VAL A 56 -14.78 -10.57 6.88
CA VAL A 56 -14.13 -11.80 6.41
C VAL A 56 -12.66 -11.53 6.12
N ALA A 57 -11.76 -12.27 6.79
CA ALA A 57 -10.33 -12.14 6.60
C ALA A 57 -9.61 -13.49 6.57
N LEU A 58 -8.52 -13.54 5.80
CA LEU A 58 -7.55 -14.64 5.72
C LEU A 58 -6.18 -14.12 6.11
N GLY A 59 -5.56 -14.69 7.14
CA GLY A 59 -4.21 -14.34 7.54
C GLY A 59 -3.17 -15.10 6.75
N ILE A 60 -2.15 -14.39 6.23
CA ILE A 60 -1.04 -14.98 5.50
C ILE A 60 0.27 -14.38 5.99
N VAL A 61 1.10 -15.22 6.60
CA VAL A 61 2.48 -14.84 6.94
C VAL A 61 3.31 -14.91 5.67
N CYS A 62 3.88 -13.78 5.25
CA CYS A 62 4.64 -13.68 4.02
C CYS A 62 5.58 -12.46 4.07
N ASP A 63 6.84 -12.65 3.66
CA ASP A 63 7.75 -11.58 3.30
C ASP A 63 7.65 -11.32 1.79
N ILE A 64 7.17 -10.14 1.41
CA ILE A 64 7.02 -9.77 -0.02
C ILE A 64 8.37 -9.54 -0.71
N ALA A 65 9.46 -9.36 0.03
CA ALA A 65 10.80 -9.26 -0.53
C ALA A 65 11.34 -10.63 -0.98
N ASP A 66 10.83 -11.72 -0.40
CA ASP A 66 11.14 -13.07 -0.83
C ASP A 66 10.32 -13.41 -2.09
N PRO A 67 10.99 -13.68 -3.23
CA PRO A 67 10.31 -13.90 -4.51
C PRO A 67 9.40 -15.11 -4.53
N ASP A 68 9.65 -16.12 -3.68
CA ASP A 68 8.93 -17.38 -3.69
C ASP A 68 7.70 -17.37 -2.77
N GLN A 69 7.63 -16.48 -1.79
CA GLN A 69 6.55 -16.48 -0.81
C GLN A 69 5.26 -15.84 -1.31
N PHE A 70 5.34 -14.74 -2.07
CA PHE A 70 4.13 -14.05 -2.49
C PHE A 70 3.28 -14.81 -3.51
N PRO A 71 3.83 -15.54 -4.50
CA PRO A 71 3.04 -16.43 -5.36
C PRO A 71 2.23 -17.46 -4.54
N VAL A 72 2.84 -18.07 -3.51
CA VAL A 72 2.13 -18.99 -2.60
C VAL A 72 1.01 -18.27 -1.83
N ALA A 73 1.21 -17.00 -1.47
CA ALA A 73 0.16 -16.22 -0.84
C ALA A 73 -1.03 -15.98 -1.79
N VAL A 74 -0.77 -15.70 -3.07
CA VAL A 74 -1.80 -15.56 -4.12
C VAL A 74 -2.59 -16.87 -4.27
N ASP A 75 -1.91 -18.01 -4.33
CA ASP A 75 -2.56 -19.32 -4.45
C ASP A 75 -3.50 -19.60 -3.26
N LYS A 76 -3.09 -19.25 -2.03
CA LYS A 76 -3.94 -19.36 -0.83
C LYS A 76 -5.19 -18.49 -0.94
N VAL A 77 -5.07 -17.26 -1.45
CA VAL A 77 -6.22 -16.37 -1.65
C VAL A 77 -7.16 -16.93 -2.71
N MET A 78 -6.61 -17.41 -3.81
CA MET A 78 -7.40 -18.04 -4.89
C MET A 78 -8.11 -19.30 -4.42
N ALA A 79 -7.45 -20.15 -3.65
CA ALA A 79 -8.07 -21.35 -3.06
C ALA A 79 -9.21 -20.99 -2.09
N ALA A 80 -9.06 -19.94 -1.29
CA ALA A 80 -10.05 -19.53 -0.30
C ALA A 80 -11.23 -18.74 -0.88
N TYR A 81 -10.97 -17.89 -1.88
CA TYR A 81 -11.96 -16.89 -2.33
C TYR A 81 -12.26 -16.94 -3.83
N GLY A 82 -11.46 -17.62 -4.65
CA GLY A 82 -11.67 -17.83 -6.08
C GLY A 82 -11.42 -16.61 -6.97
N ARG A 83 -11.00 -15.47 -6.42
CA ARG A 83 -10.77 -14.23 -7.16
C ARG A 83 -9.86 -13.25 -6.42
N ILE A 84 -9.30 -12.28 -7.14
CA ILE A 84 -8.61 -11.11 -6.59
C ILE A 84 -9.05 -9.89 -7.40
N ASP A 85 -9.57 -8.88 -6.71
CA ASP A 85 -10.06 -7.63 -7.31
C ASP A 85 -9.15 -6.44 -6.98
N ILE A 86 -8.54 -6.46 -5.79
CA ILE A 86 -7.83 -5.32 -5.22
C ILE A 86 -6.48 -5.80 -4.68
N LEU A 87 -5.40 -5.11 -5.07
CA LEU A 87 -4.07 -5.26 -4.49
C LEU A 87 -3.64 -3.93 -3.85
N VAL A 88 -3.33 -3.96 -2.56
CA VAL A 88 -2.75 -2.83 -1.83
C VAL A 88 -1.31 -3.16 -1.45
N ASN A 89 -0.36 -2.53 -2.13
CA ASN A 89 1.07 -2.61 -1.86
C ASN A 89 1.45 -1.54 -0.84
N ASN A 90 1.45 -1.91 0.44
CA ASN A 90 1.77 -1.02 1.55
C ASN A 90 3.01 -1.47 2.33
N ALA A 91 3.40 -2.75 2.28
CA ALA A 91 4.55 -3.24 3.02
C ALA A 91 5.84 -2.49 2.67
N PHE A 92 6.57 -2.09 3.69
CA PHE A 92 7.90 -1.49 3.60
C PHE A 92 8.68 -1.70 4.91
N ASP A 93 10.01 -1.70 4.86
CA ASP A 93 10.85 -1.78 6.05
C ASP A 93 11.40 -0.40 6.43
N PRO A 94 10.95 0.20 7.53
CA PRO A 94 11.40 1.51 7.94
C PRO A 94 12.84 1.54 8.50
N SER A 95 13.45 0.39 8.76
CA SER A 95 14.78 0.31 9.38
C SER A 95 15.93 0.76 8.46
N ALA A 96 15.67 0.93 7.17
CA ALA A 96 16.69 1.19 6.15
C ALA A 96 16.48 2.50 5.38
N VAL A 97 15.73 3.47 5.92
CA VAL A 97 15.31 4.66 5.16
C VAL A 97 16.32 5.80 5.16
N PHE A 98 17.19 5.87 6.17
CA PHE A 98 18.06 7.03 6.41
C PHE A 98 19.45 6.84 5.83
N SER A 99 19.86 7.73 4.96
CA SER A 99 21.25 7.98 4.56
C SER A 99 21.35 9.29 3.80
N SER A 100 22.46 10.02 3.97
CA SER A 100 22.82 11.12 3.09
C SER A 100 23.30 10.57 1.72
N VAL A 101 23.30 11.40 0.67
CA VAL A 101 23.78 10.98 -0.66
C VAL A 101 25.26 10.58 -0.63
N ILE A 102 26.08 11.28 0.16
CA ILE A 102 27.51 11.00 0.23
C ILE A 102 27.86 9.73 0.99
N GLU A 103 27.01 9.30 1.92
CA GLU A 103 27.21 8.12 2.77
C GLU A 103 26.44 6.89 2.29
N LEU A 104 25.57 7.06 1.27
CA LEU A 104 24.72 5.98 0.77
C LEU A 104 25.56 4.86 0.15
N SER A 105 25.54 3.68 0.77
CA SER A 105 26.14 2.50 0.17
C SER A 105 25.23 1.87 -0.90
N ALA A 106 25.84 1.15 -1.84
CA ALA A 106 25.10 0.41 -2.88
C ALA A 106 24.19 -0.67 -2.24
N GLU A 107 24.63 -1.33 -1.18
CA GLU A 107 23.89 -2.38 -0.47
C GLU A 107 22.64 -1.81 0.20
N LEU A 108 22.74 -0.62 0.85
CA LEU A 108 21.59 0.04 1.46
C LEU A 108 20.57 0.47 0.41
N LEU A 109 21.05 1.02 -0.72
CA LEU A 109 20.18 1.36 -1.86
C LEU A 109 19.49 0.10 -2.41
N GLN A 110 20.26 -0.95 -2.68
CA GLN A 110 19.73 -2.21 -3.22
C GLN A 110 18.64 -2.78 -2.29
N ARG A 111 18.87 -2.80 -0.96
CA ARG A 111 17.88 -3.22 0.01
C ARG A 111 16.57 -2.43 -0.09
N ASN A 112 16.64 -1.10 -0.24
CA ASN A 112 15.45 -0.28 -0.42
C ASN A 112 14.72 -0.57 -1.73
N LEU A 113 15.44 -0.81 -2.82
CA LEU A 113 14.86 -1.18 -4.11
C LEU A 113 14.20 -2.56 -4.05
N GLU A 114 14.84 -3.55 -3.41
CA GLU A 114 14.27 -4.90 -3.25
C GLU A 114 12.97 -4.89 -2.43
N MET A 115 12.93 -4.16 -1.33
CA MET A 115 11.77 -4.11 -0.44
C MET A 115 10.67 -3.16 -0.89
N GLY A 116 10.94 -2.29 -1.84
CA GLY A 116 10.02 -1.32 -2.40
C GLY A 116 9.61 -1.69 -3.83
N PRO A 117 10.18 -1.03 -4.85
CA PRO A 117 9.72 -1.16 -6.23
C PRO A 117 9.83 -2.59 -6.79
N ILE A 118 10.86 -3.36 -6.45
CA ILE A 118 11.03 -4.73 -6.95
C ILE A 118 9.99 -5.66 -6.32
N ALA A 119 9.79 -5.60 -5.00
CA ALA A 119 8.73 -6.37 -4.34
C ALA A 119 7.35 -5.99 -4.87
N TYR A 120 7.06 -4.70 -5.07
CA TYR A 120 5.78 -4.25 -5.63
C TYR A 120 5.58 -4.72 -7.07
N LEU A 121 6.62 -4.70 -7.90
CA LEU A 121 6.56 -5.26 -9.25
C LEU A 121 6.18 -6.75 -9.21
N ARG A 122 6.84 -7.55 -8.36
CA ARG A 122 6.55 -8.99 -8.20
C ARG A 122 5.11 -9.23 -7.72
N THR A 123 4.63 -8.49 -6.73
CA THR A 123 3.25 -8.62 -6.25
C THR A 123 2.22 -8.25 -7.32
N MET A 124 2.49 -7.20 -8.08
CA MET A 124 1.65 -6.76 -9.20
C MET A 124 1.61 -7.81 -10.31
N GLN A 125 2.76 -8.38 -10.68
CA GLN A 125 2.85 -9.44 -11.70
C GLN A 125 2.10 -10.71 -11.26
N ALA A 126 2.25 -11.14 -10.01
CA ALA A 126 1.56 -12.31 -9.48
C ALA A 126 0.04 -12.12 -9.42
N CYS A 127 -0.44 -10.91 -9.13
CA CYS A 127 -1.88 -10.61 -9.08
C CYS A 127 -2.49 -10.29 -10.45
N TYR A 128 -1.69 -9.88 -11.45
CA TYR A 128 -2.17 -9.37 -12.73
C TYR A 128 -3.22 -10.28 -13.42
N PRO A 129 -3.00 -11.60 -13.59
CA PRO A 129 -3.97 -12.45 -14.28
C PRO A 129 -5.32 -12.47 -13.57
N HIS A 130 -5.34 -12.40 -12.25
CA HIS A 130 -6.55 -12.41 -11.43
C HIS A 130 -7.25 -11.06 -11.44
N LEU A 131 -6.50 -9.95 -11.36
CA LEU A 131 -7.02 -8.59 -11.50
C LEU A 131 -7.67 -8.40 -12.88
N LYS A 132 -7.04 -8.89 -13.96
CA LYS A 132 -7.60 -8.87 -15.30
C LYS A 132 -8.89 -9.71 -15.39
N ALA A 133 -8.88 -10.92 -14.85
CA ALA A 133 -10.05 -11.79 -14.82
C ALA A 133 -11.22 -11.21 -14.00
N SER A 134 -10.96 -10.33 -13.03
CA SER A 134 -12.01 -9.63 -12.26
C SER A 134 -12.84 -8.66 -13.11
N GLY A 135 -12.29 -8.14 -14.21
CA GLY A 135 -12.89 -7.17 -15.11
C GLY A 135 -12.94 -5.73 -14.60
N GLU A 136 -12.47 -5.48 -13.39
CA GLU A 136 -12.41 -4.16 -12.74
C GLU A 136 -11.31 -4.13 -11.65
N GLY A 137 -10.09 -4.54 -12.00
CA GLY A 137 -8.96 -4.63 -11.09
C GLY A 137 -8.53 -3.27 -10.51
N ARG A 138 -8.06 -3.28 -9.27
CA ARG A 138 -7.55 -2.09 -8.56
C ARG A 138 -6.18 -2.39 -7.96
N VAL A 139 -5.19 -1.56 -8.28
CA VAL A 139 -3.87 -1.60 -7.65
C VAL A 139 -3.61 -0.26 -6.97
N ILE A 140 -3.29 -0.31 -5.70
CA ILE A 140 -2.96 0.86 -4.90
C ILE A 140 -1.56 0.66 -4.32
N ASN A 141 -0.60 1.47 -4.77
CA ASN A 141 0.79 1.43 -4.32
C ASN A 141 1.06 2.55 -3.31
N PHE A 142 1.73 2.25 -2.22
CA PHE A 142 2.18 3.28 -1.28
C PHE A 142 3.55 3.83 -1.71
N ALA A 143 3.54 5.01 -2.31
CA ALA A 143 4.71 5.83 -2.56
C ALA A 143 4.98 6.76 -1.34
N SER A 144 5.68 7.85 -1.53
CA SER A 144 5.95 8.82 -0.46
C SER A 144 6.13 10.22 -0.99
N LEU A 145 5.65 11.19 -0.22
CA LEU A 145 5.92 12.59 -0.42
C LEU A 145 7.43 12.92 -0.33
N ALA A 146 8.17 12.19 0.52
CA ALA A 146 9.59 12.40 0.74
C ALA A 146 10.41 12.36 -0.57
N GLY A 147 10.07 11.45 -1.50
CA GLY A 147 10.70 11.39 -2.82
C GLY A 147 10.40 12.62 -3.67
N VAL A 148 9.16 13.11 -3.64
CA VAL A 148 8.71 14.25 -4.44
C VAL A 148 9.43 15.55 -4.04
N ILE A 149 9.58 15.79 -2.73
CA ILE A 149 10.23 17.00 -2.21
C ILE A 149 11.75 16.84 -2.06
N GLY A 150 12.30 15.65 -2.33
CA GLY A 150 13.73 15.37 -2.13
C GLY A 150 14.14 15.49 -0.66
N MET A 151 13.38 14.86 0.26
CA MET A 151 13.61 14.99 1.69
C MET A 151 15.05 14.65 2.06
N GLN A 152 15.73 15.60 2.71
CA GLN A 152 17.14 15.47 3.10
C GLN A 152 17.35 14.29 4.06
N GLY A 153 18.43 13.53 3.87
CA GLY A 153 18.76 12.37 4.71
C GLY A 153 17.99 11.08 4.38
N TYR A 154 17.13 11.09 3.35
CA TYR A 154 16.30 9.95 2.94
C TYR A 154 16.68 9.43 1.53
N ALA A 155 17.93 9.58 1.10
CA ALA A 155 18.34 9.28 -0.27
C ALA A 155 17.87 7.90 -0.79
N PRO A 156 18.11 6.76 -0.12
CA PRO A 156 17.69 5.45 -0.63
C PRO A 156 16.17 5.30 -0.67
N TYR A 157 15.48 5.81 0.34
CA TYR A 157 14.02 5.79 0.42
C TYR A 157 13.36 6.63 -0.67
N ASN A 158 13.86 7.86 -0.90
CA ASN A 158 13.37 8.75 -1.94
C ASN A 158 13.48 8.08 -3.32
N MET A 159 14.64 7.49 -3.63
CA MET A 159 14.86 6.78 -4.90
C MET A 159 13.89 5.59 -5.05
N ALA A 160 13.72 4.79 -4.01
CA ALA A 160 12.81 3.65 -4.06
C ALA A 160 11.34 4.08 -4.24
N LYS A 161 10.90 5.12 -3.54
CA LYS A 161 9.51 5.60 -3.62
C LYS A 161 9.20 6.32 -4.93
N GLU A 162 10.18 7.01 -5.54
CA GLU A 162 10.03 7.55 -6.90
C GLU A 162 10.01 6.43 -7.95
N ALA A 163 10.77 5.36 -7.78
CA ALA A 163 10.67 4.17 -8.64
C ALA A 163 9.28 3.52 -8.57
N VAL A 164 8.64 3.45 -7.37
CA VAL A 164 7.24 3.00 -7.23
C VAL A 164 6.27 3.91 -8.01
N ARG A 165 6.48 5.24 -7.98
CA ARG A 165 5.65 6.17 -8.76
C ARG A 165 5.82 5.96 -10.26
N ALA A 166 7.05 5.72 -10.73
CA ALA A 166 7.32 5.40 -12.13
C ALA A 166 6.64 4.10 -12.56
N LEU A 167 6.78 3.02 -11.77
CA LEU A 167 6.13 1.74 -11.97
C LEU A 167 4.60 1.90 -12.09
N THR A 168 3.99 2.66 -11.20
CA THR A 168 2.55 2.92 -11.19
C THR A 168 2.08 3.57 -12.49
N ARG A 169 2.78 4.61 -12.97
CA ARG A 169 2.41 5.31 -14.21
C ARG A 169 2.52 4.41 -15.43
N THR A 170 3.57 3.58 -15.48
CA THR A 170 3.77 2.63 -16.58
C THR A 170 2.66 1.57 -16.58
N ALA A 171 2.44 0.90 -15.44
CA ALA A 171 1.40 -0.11 -15.32
C ALA A 171 -0.02 0.43 -15.60
N ALA A 172 -0.32 1.68 -15.19
CA ALA A 172 -1.59 2.32 -15.50
C ALA A 172 -1.84 2.46 -17.01
N ARG A 173 -0.79 2.76 -17.79
CA ARG A 173 -0.89 2.83 -19.26
C ARG A 173 -1.03 1.47 -19.91
N GLU A 174 -0.27 0.48 -19.43
CA GLU A 174 -0.26 -0.86 -20.01
C GLU A 174 -1.54 -1.65 -19.68
N TRP A 175 -2.06 -1.51 -18.47
CA TRP A 175 -3.16 -2.34 -17.95
C TRP A 175 -4.55 -1.71 -18.07
N GLY A 176 -4.63 -0.47 -18.56
CA GLY A 176 -5.90 0.24 -18.72
C GLY A 176 -6.89 -0.46 -19.64
N ALA A 177 -6.40 -1.07 -20.75
CA ALA A 177 -7.24 -1.86 -21.67
C ALA A 177 -7.83 -3.13 -21.00
N ASP A 178 -7.20 -3.63 -19.94
CA ASP A 178 -7.67 -4.76 -19.14
C ASP A 178 -8.60 -4.32 -17.99
N LYS A 179 -9.00 -3.05 -17.97
CA LYS A 179 -9.88 -2.43 -16.95
C LYS A 179 -9.27 -2.45 -15.54
N ILE A 180 -7.94 -2.38 -15.46
CA ILE A 180 -7.20 -2.28 -14.20
C ILE A 180 -6.77 -0.84 -14.01
N THR A 181 -7.12 -0.23 -12.88
CA THR A 181 -6.56 1.06 -12.47
C THR A 181 -5.39 0.85 -11.52
N VAL A 182 -4.34 1.65 -11.69
CA VAL A 182 -3.12 1.59 -10.86
C VAL A 182 -2.81 3.00 -10.38
N ASN A 183 -2.86 3.23 -9.07
CA ASN A 183 -2.66 4.55 -8.46
C ASN A 183 -1.71 4.49 -7.26
N ASN A 184 -1.16 5.64 -6.87
CA ASN A 184 -0.37 5.77 -5.65
C ASN A 184 -1.14 6.52 -4.56
N VAL A 185 -0.81 6.19 -3.30
CA VAL A 185 -1.09 7.01 -2.13
C VAL A 185 0.24 7.46 -1.53
N MET A 186 0.37 8.75 -1.23
CA MET A 186 1.56 9.37 -0.62
C MET A 186 1.17 10.05 0.70
N PRO A 187 0.99 9.30 1.79
CA PRO A 187 0.44 9.83 3.02
C PRO A 187 1.49 10.56 3.86
N VAL A 188 1.01 11.52 4.65
CA VAL A 188 1.71 12.04 5.84
C VAL A 188 0.89 11.65 7.06
N ALA A 189 1.25 10.54 7.69
CA ALA A 189 0.44 9.91 8.72
C ALA A 189 1.25 9.64 9.99
N ASP A 190 0.56 9.60 11.12
CA ASP A 190 1.11 9.13 12.39
C ASP A 190 1.32 7.61 12.33
N THR A 191 2.53 7.23 11.99
CA THR A 191 2.97 5.83 11.97
C THR A 191 4.16 5.58 12.91
N TRP A 192 4.55 6.60 13.68
CA TRP A 192 5.74 6.57 14.53
C TRP A 192 5.53 5.74 15.80
N GLY A 193 4.28 5.61 16.27
CA GLY A 193 3.98 4.99 17.55
C GLY A 193 4.50 5.83 18.74
N THR A 194 4.39 5.30 19.94
CA THR A 194 4.81 5.98 21.18
C THR A 194 6.32 6.01 21.42
N ALA A 195 7.12 5.41 20.55
CA ALA A 195 8.55 5.16 20.80
C ALA A 195 9.48 6.24 20.23
N VAL A 196 8.98 7.21 19.47
CA VAL A 196 9.78 8.26 18.82
C VAL A 196 9.10 9.61 19.02
N ASP A 197 9.85 10.62 19.46
CA ASP A 197 9.40 12.00 19.41
C ASP A 197 9.27 12.41 17.93
N ALA A 198 8.07 12.32 17.41
CA ALA A 198 7.80 12.77 16.06
C ALA A 198 8.04 14.29 15.98
N PRO A 199 8.71 14.77 14.91
CA PRO A 199 8.86 16.21 14.73
C PRO A 199 7.49 16.87 14.64
N ALA A 200 7.40 18.16 15.00
CA ALA A 200 6.14 18.90 14.87
C ALA A 200 5.66 18.86 13.41
N PRO A 201 4.36 18.63 13.16
CA PRO A 201 3.82 18.63 11.81
C PRO A 201 3.95 20.00 11.17
N THR A 202 4.35 20.05 9.89
CA THR A 202 4.57 21.29 9.13
C THR A 202 3.52 21.52 8.05
N ASN A 203 2.48 20.68 8.01
CA ASN A 203 1.37 20.81 7.05
C ASN A 203 0.33 21.84 7.51
N ALA A 204 -0.55 22.26 6.58
CA ALA A 204 -1.55 23.30 6.82
C ALA A 204 -2.58 22.92 7.90
N LEU A 205 -2.88 21.63 8.07
CA LEU A 205 -3.82 21.16 9.10
C LEU A 205 -3.19 21.04 10.49
N GLY A 206 -1.87 21.23 10.63
CA GLY A 206 -1.16 21.25 11.91
C GLY A 206 -1.15 19.91 12.67
N ARG A 207 -1.41 18.79 12.00
CA ARG A 207 -1.40 17.45 12.60
C ARG A 207 -0.95 16.37 11.60
N TYR A 208 -0.48 15.26 12.11
CA TYR A 208 -0.34 14.05 11.30
C TYR A 208 -1.70 13.41 11.01
N GLY A 209 -1.84 12.78 9.86
CA GLY A 209 -3.05 12.04 9.50
C GLY A 209 -3.19 10.75 10.32
N SER A 210 -4.39 10.45 10.75
CA SER A 210 -4.74 9.15 11.34
C SER A 210 -4.76 8.07 10.26
N PRO A 211 -4.10 6.92 10.45
CA PRO A 211 -4.23 5.79 9.54
C PRO A 211 -5.68 5.40 9.27
N GLU A 212 -6.54 5.43 10.29
CA GLU A 212 -7.93 5.01 10.24
C GLU A 212 -8.86 6.07 9.60
N GLU A 213 -8.71 7.33 9.99
CA GLU A 213 -9.66 8.38 9.64
C GLU A 213 -9.26 9.17 8.40
N ASP A 214 -7.94 9.30 8.12
CA ASP A 214 -7.47 10.15 7.04
C ASP A 214 -6.88 9.37 5.86
N ILE A 215 -6.25 8.21 6.09
CA ILE A 215 -5.51 7.49 5.06
C ILE A 215 -6.32 6.31 4.48
N ALA A 216 -6.85 5.44 5.33
CA ALA A 216 -7.64 4.28 4.87
C ALA A 216 -8.86 4.68 4.01
N PRO A 217 -9.58 5.78 4.26
CA PRO A 217 -10.66 6.25 3.38
C PRO A 217 -10.19 6.61 1.96
N VAL A 218 -8.98 7.12 1.78
CA VAL A 218 -8.42 7.40 0.46
C VAL A 218 -8.12 6.10 -0.28
N VAL A 219 -7.60 5.08 0.43
CA VAL A 219 -7.40 3.74 -0.15
C VAL A 219 -8.74 3.11 -0.53
N LEU A 220 -9.77 3.22 0.31
CA LEU A 220 -11.12 2.74 0.01
C LEU A 220 -11.71 3.43 -1.23
N PHE A 221 -11.55 4.73 -1.37
CA PHE A 221 -11.94 5.46 -2.58
C PHE A 221 -11.28 4.86 -3.82
N LEU A 222 -9.95 4.64 -3.79
CA LEU A 222 -9.21 4.06 -4.91
C LEU A 222 -9.57 2.58 -5.17
N ALA A 223 -9.97 1.85 -4.15
CA ALA A 223 -10.38 0.45 -4.25
C ALA A 223 -11.82 0.29 -4.79
N SER A 224 -12.64 1.33 -4.72
CA SER A 224 -14.06 1.32 -5.08
C SER A 224 -14.31 1.75 -6.53
N ARG A 225 -15.58 1.73 -6.94
CA ARG A 225 -16.03 2.28 -8.24
C ARG A 225 -16.03 3.81 -8.28
N ASP A 226 -15.94 4.47 -7.12
CA ASP A 226 -15.91 5.94 -7.04
C ASP A 226 -14.71 6.54 -7.78
N SER A 227 -13.61 5.76 -7.92
CA SER A 227 -12.39 6.13 -8.65
C SER A 227 -12.23 5.43 -10.00
N GLN A 228 -13.29 4.87 -10.59
CA GLN A 228 -13.18 4.01 -11.78
C GLN A 228 -12.55 4.68 -13.02
N PHE A 229 -12.51 6.00 -13.06
CA PHE A 229 -11.92 6.78 -14.17
C PHE A 229 -10.59 7.44 -13.77
N LEU A 230 -10.00 7.02 -12.63
CA LEU A 230 -8.73 7.53 -12.11
C LEU A 230 -7.64 6.45 -12.18
N THR A 231 -6.61 6.67 -13.01
CA THR A 231 -5.46 5.76 -13.11
C THR A 231 -4.16 6.52 -13.39
N GLY A 232 -3.04 6.02 -12.88
CA GLY A 232 -1.71 6.61 -13.04
C GLY A 232 -1.46 7.83 -12.15
N TYR A 233 -2.33 8.10 -11.18
CA TYR A 233 -2.28 9.28 -10.34
C TYR A 233 -1.65 8.99 -8.97
N SER A 234 -1.17 10.06 -8.32
CA SER A 234 -0.67 10.01 -6.93
C SER A 234 -1.54 10.92 -6.08
N LEU A 235 -2.31 10.33 -5.15
CA LEU A 235 -3.09 11.06 -4.17
C LEU A 235 -2.25 11.32 -2.93
N THR A 236 -2.29 12.55 -2.42
CA THR A 236 -1.44 13.02 -1.32
C THR A 236 -2.30 13.42 -0.13
N PRO A 237 -2.76 12.46 0.71
CA PRO A 237 -3.39 12.80 1.99
C PRO A 237 -2.30 13.22 3.00
N ASP A 238 -1.87 14.49 2.91
CA ASP A 238 -0.72 15.07 3.63
C ASP A 238 -1.07 16.26 4.51
N GLY A 239 -2.35 16.61 4.62
CA GLY A 239 -2.82 17.75 5.40
C GLY A 239 -2.40 19.11 4.82
N GLY A 240 -2.05 19.17 3.53
CA GLY A 240 -1.56 20.38 2.88
C GLY A 240 -0.07 20.61 3.09
N GLN A 241 0.72 19.57 3.20
CA GLN A 241 2.19 19.64 3.16
C GLN A 241 2.67 20.13 1.79
N ILE A 242 2.03 19.65 0.72
CA ILE A 242 2.16 20.22 -0.62
C ILE A 242 0.80 20.80 -1.02
N ILE A 243 0.78 22.09 -1.32
CA ILE A 243 -0.40 22.78 -1.86
C ILE A 243 -0.10 23.09 -3.32
N ASP A 244 -0.89 22.48 -4.21
CA ASP A 244 -0.96 22.71 -5.65
C ASP A 244 0.33 23.28 -6.26
N SER A 245 1.39 22.48 -6.20
CA SER A 245 2.65 22.88 -6.82
C SER A 245 2.43 23.04 -8.32
N ALA A 246 2.58 24.23 -8.84
CA ALA A 246 2.65 24.48 -10.29
C ALA A 246 3.59 23.45 -10.94
N ARG A 247 3.09 22.70 -11.89
CA ARG A 247 3.84 21.69 -12.64
C ARG A 247 4.72 22.36 -13.67
#